data_160fcc33aed549e71f96111d911ed9ae
#
_entry.id   160fcc33aed549e71f96111d911ed9ae
#
_cell.length_a   1.000
_cell.length_b   1.000
_cell.length_c   1.000
_cell.angle_alpha   90.00
_cell.angle_beta   90.00
_cell.angle_gamma   90.00
#
_symmetry.space_group_name_H-M   'P 1'
#
loop_
_entity.id
_entity.type
_entity.pdbx_description
1 polymer ?
#
loop_
_entity_poly.entity_id
_entity_poly.type
_entity_poly.pdbx_seq_one_letter_code
_entity_poly.pdbx_strand_id
1 'polypeptide(L)'
;MKGFQLIIEGNWGHFKKPETNNNPLSHDLITKTALIGLIGAVLGIEREDMKSKFSQLSEDLLYGVQLLNPVKKISWGFTSRTAISPTAEGTPKYFEFLKDPKFLVSIALNNERSIQIFDDFIHSIEDEKTVYPPVLGWHNCPANLKWESEGIFSAMENGIFETKGFVLAGEHTPKDILGGFRVGFDRMPTYQTDDFWNLPEKYKNVIYPDCPHSIQVEGVFYEYQSSKGTEKWCLI
;
A
#
# COMPACT_ATOMS: atom_id res chain seq x y z
N MET A 1 -2.08 -19.50 -4.83
CA MET A 1 -1.54 -18.89 -3.60
C MET A 1 -2.69 -18.51 -2.69
N LYS A 2 -2.57 -18.75 -1.39
CA LYS A 2 -3.52 -18.24 -0.40
C LYS A 2 -3.51 -16.70 -0.44
N GLY A 3 -4.68 -16.08 -0.32
CA GLY A 3 -4.78 -14.63 -0.37
C GLY A 3 -6.05 -14.10 0.28
N PHE A 4 -6.07 -12.80 0.51
CA PHE A 4 -7.22 -12.11 1.06
C PHE A 4 -7.27 -10.65 0.57
N GLN A 5 -8.41 -10.04 0.79
CA GLN A 5 -8.63 -8.63 0.53
C GLN A 5 -9.08 -7.92 1.80
N LEU A 6 -8.61 -6.70 1.98
CA LEU A 6 -9.07 -5.81 3.03
C LEU A 6 -9.27 -4.38 2.50
N ILE A 7 -10.22 -3.67 3.09
CA ILE A 7 -10.37 -2.24 2.88
C ILE A 7 -9.56 -1.51 3.94
N ILE A 8 -8.70 -0.60 3.49
CA ILE A 8 -7.93 0.30 4.35
C ILE A 8 -8.39 1.72 4.07
N GLU A 9 -8.89 2.40 5.09
CA GLU A 9 -9.42 3.76 4.95
C GLU A 9 -9.03 4.65 6.14
N GLY A 10 -9.09 5.95 5.94
CA GLY A 10 -8.88 6.92 7.02
C GLY A 10 -9.21 8.34 6.55
N ASN A 11 -9.23 9.30 7.47
CA ASN A 11 -9.47 10.69 7.13
C ASN A 11 -8.25 11.32 6.43
N TRP A 12 -7.06 10.88 6.82
CA TRP A 12 -5.78 11.36 6.33
C TRP A 12 -4.81 10.22 6.10
N GLY A 13 -3.91 10.40 5.12
CA GLY A 13 -2.80 9.47 4.87
C GLY A 13 -1.56 10.23 4.40
N HIS A 14 -0.37 9.72 4.73
CA HIS A 14 0.89 10.27 4.26
C HIS A 14 1.91 9.16 4.05
N PHE A 15 2.05 8.71 2.83
CA PHE A 15 3.06 7.71 2.43
C PHE A 15 4.24 8.46 1.84
N LYS A 16 5.18 8.87 2.69
CA LYS A 16 6.29 9.75 2.32
C LYS A 16 7.04 9.23 1.09
N LYS A 17 7.20 10.09 0.06
CA LYS A 17 8.15 9.85 -1.03
C LYS A 17 9.58 10.01 -0.52
N PRO A 18 10.42 8.96 -0.58
CA PRO A 18 11.72 8.96 0.10
C PRO A 18 12.65 10.08 -0.33
N GLU A 19 12.59 10.51 -1.59
CA GLU A 19 13.38 11.57 -2.19
C GLU A 19 13.00 12.99 -1.74
N THR A 20 11.92 13.14 -0.96
CA THR A 20 11.41 14.46 -0.54
C THR A 20 11.63 14.70 0.95
N ASN A 21 12.43 15.70 1.32
CA ASN A 21 12.83 15.95 2.72
C ASN A 21 12.26 17.23 3.34
N ASN A 22 12.37 18.38 2.66
CA ASN A 22 11.93 19.65 3.26
C ASN A 22 10.41 19.81 3.21
N ASN A 23 9.80 19.49 2.08
CA ASN A 23 8.35 19.44 1.89
C ASN A 23 7.97 18.03 1.48
N PRO A 24 7.75 17.11 2.44
CA PRO A 24 7.46 15.72 2.13
C PRO A 24 6.20 15.56 1.30
N LEU A 25 6.36 14.91 0.14
CA LEU A 25 5.27 14.52 -0.73
C LEU A 25 4.78 13.11 -0.38
N SER A 26 3.53 12.82 -0.67
CA SER A 26 2.92 11.53 -0.46
C SER A 26 2.77 10.76 -1.77
N HIS A 27 2.99 9.45 -1.73
CA HIS A 27 2.47 8.54 -2.73
C HIS A 27 0.94 8.60 -2.76
N ASP A 28 0.34 8.28 -3.90
CA ASP A 28 -1.10 8.27 -4.10
C ASP A 28 -1.76 7.00 -3.57
N LEU A 29 -1.01 5.91 -3.51
CA LEU A 29 -1.42 4.60 -3.05
C LEU A 29 -0.66 4.21 -1.78
N ILE A 30 -1.26 3.31 -0.97
CA ILE A 30 -0.51 2.68 0.10
C ILE A 30 0.64 1.88 -0.47
N THR A 31 1.86 2.12 0.02
CA THR A 31 3.06 1.42 -0.43
C THR A 31 3.19 0.05 0.21
N LYS A 32 3.92 -0.88 -0.42
CA LYS A 32 4.20 -2.20 0.16
C LYS A 32 4.92 -2.07 1.50
N THR A 33 5.85 -1.14 1.60
CA THR A 33 6.58 -0.86 2.84
C THR A 33 5.67 -0.35 3.96
N ALA A 34 4.71 0.52 3.65
CA ALA A 34 3.72 0.98 4.62
C ALA A 34 2.76 -0.14 5.05
N LEU A 35 2.35 -1.00 4.11
CA LEU A 35 1.52 -2.17 4.40
C LEU A 35 2.21 -3.15 5.34
N ILE A 36 3.49 -3.45 5.12
CA ILE A 36 4.28 -4.32 6.01
C ILE A 36 4.39 -3.70 7.41
N GLY A 37 4.64 -2.40 7.50
CA GLY A 37 4.61 -1.69 8.79
C GLY A 37 3.26 -1.75 9.50
N LEU A 38 2.17 -1.69 8.74
CA LEU A 38 0.80 -1.82 9.26
C LEU A 38 0.54 -3.24 9.78
N ILE A 39 1.00 -4.29 9.08
CA ILE A 39 0.95 -5.68 9.57
C ILE A 39 1.67 -5.79 10.92
N GLY A 40 2.86 -5.23 11.03
CA GLY A 40 3.61 -5.19 12.28
C GLY A 40 2.85 -4.51 13.43
N ALA A 41 2.18 -3.38 13.15
CA ALA A 41 1.38 -2.68 14.15
C ALA A 41 0.17 -3.51 14.63
N VAL A 42 -0.55 -4.13 13.71
CA VAL A 42 -1.70 -4.99 14.04
C VAL A 42 -1.28 -6.15 14.93
N LEU A 43 -0.18 -6.81 14.60
CA LEU A 43 0.33 -7.98 15.32
C LEU A 43 1.16 -7.64 16.57
N GLY A 44 1.45 -6.35 16.81
CA GLY A 44 2.27 -5.93 17.94
C GLY A 44 3.74 -6.33 17.81
N ILE A 45 4.25 -6.45 16.59
CA ILE A 45 5.66 -6.75 16.36
C ILE A 45 6.47 -5.50 16.66
N GLU A 46 7.36 -5.58 17.64
CA GLU A 46 8.21 -4.47 18.02
C GLU A 46 9.15 -4.04 16.90
N ARG A 47 9.55 -2.75 16.90
CA ARG A 47 10.36 -2.19 15.83
C ARG A 47 11.66 -2.95 15.58
N GLU A 48 12.33 -3.41 16.65
CA GLU A 48 13.59 -4.15 16.53
C GLU A 48 13.39 -5.52 15.87
N ASP A 49 12.27 -6.19 16.18
CA ASP A 49 11.90 -7.48 15.56
C ASP A 49 11.45 -7.27 14.12
N MET A 50 10.75 -6.16 13.82
CA MET A 50 10.34 -5.80 12.45
C MET A 50 11.53 -5.62 11.52
N LYS A 51 12.68 -5.14 11.98
CA LYS A 51 13.89 -5.01 11.15
C LYS A 51 14.25 -6.31 10.45
N SER A 52 14.28 -7.41 11.20
CA SER A 52 14.61 -8.73 10.63
C SER A 52 13.52 -9.31 9.74
N LYS A 53 12.24 -8.94 9.97
CA LYS A 53 11.08 -9.48 9.25
C LYS A 53 10.74 -8.69 7.99
N PHE A 54 11.19 -7.43 7.92
CA PHE A 54 10.76 -6.52 6.87
C PHE A 54 11.19 -6.98 5.47
N SER A 55 12.45 -7.38 5.30
CA SER A 55 12.96 -7.93 4.05
C SER A 55 12.25 -9.22 3.68
N GLN A 56 12.07 -10.13 4.66
CA GLN A 56 11.35 -11.39 4.47
C GLN A 56 9.93 -11.15 3.97
N LEU A 57 9.14 -10.32 4.66
CA LEU A 57 7.76 -10.02 4.26
C LEU A 57 7.68 -9.28 2.92
N SER A 58 8.69 -8.46 2.59
CA SER A 58 8.78 -7.81 1.28
C SER A 58 8.94 -8.81 0.13
N GLU A 59 9.54 -9.97 0.37
CA GLU A 59 9.71 -11.04 -0.63
C GLU A 59 8.53 -12.02 -0.61
N ASP A 60 8.00 -12.33 0.57
CA ASP A 60 7.02 -13.41 0.76
C ASP A 60 5.60 -12.98 0.46
N LEU A 61 5.30 -11.70 0.55
CA LEU A 61 3.97 -11.16 0.25
C LEU A 61 3.96 -10.47 -1.10
N LEU A 62 2.98 -10.80 -1.92
CA LEU A 62 2.61 -10.00 -3.08
C LEU A 62 1.39 -9.15 -2.72
N TYR A 63 1.29 -7.95 -3.30
CA TYR A 63 0.14 -7.10 -3.07
C TYR A 63 -0.29 -6.33 -4.32
N GLY A 64 -1.58 -6.02 -4.40
CA GLY A 64 -2.19 -5.13 -5.37
C GLY A 64 -3.08 -4.12 -4.65
N VAL A 65 -3.22 -2.92 -5.22
CA VAL A 65 -4.05 -1.85 -4.63
C VAL A 65 -4.98 -1.26 -5.68
N GLN A 66 -6.23 -1.08 -5.30
CA GLN A 66 -7.26 -0.35 -6.03
C GLN A 66 -7.71 0.86 -5.22
N LEU A 67 -7.92 1.99 -5.89
CA LEU A 67 -8.56 3.16 -5.30
C LEU A 67 -10.07 2.92 -5.16
N LEU A 68 -10.61 3.14 -3.95
CA LEU A 68 -12.05 3.17 -3.71
C LEU A 68 -12.59 4.61 -3.57
N ASN A 69 -11.69 5.59 -3.37
CA ASN A 69 -11.97 7.01 -3.45
C ASN A 69 -10.99 7.68 -4.41
N PRO A 70 -11.39 8.74 -5.12
CA PRO A 70 -10.46 9.53 -5.92
C PRO A 70 -9.34 10.13 -5.07
N VAL A 71 -8.13 10.19 -5.64
CA VAL A 71 -6.99 10.80 -4.97
C VAL A 71 -7.21 12.30 -4.79
N LYS A 72 -7.21 12.74 -3.54
CA LYS A 72 -7.25 14.16 -3.16
C LYS A 72 -6.06 14.47 -2.27
N LYS A 73 -5.29 15.48 -2.61
CA LYS A 73 -4.11 15.91 -1.88
C LYS A 73 -4.26 17.31 -1.33
N ILE A 74 -3.83 17.49 -0.10
CA ILE A 74 -3.82 18.78 0.60
C ILE A 74 -2.44 18.99 1.22
N SER A 75 -1.91 20.18 1.09
CA SER A 75 -0.67 20.57 1.74
C SER A 75 -0.97 21.28 3.06
N TRP A 76 -0.40 20.76 4.17
CA TRP A 76 -0.48 21.40 5.49
C TRP A 76 0.87 21.89 5.96
N GLY A 77 0.87 23.12 6.49
CA GLY A 77 2.06 23.72 7.07
C GLY A 77 2.21 23.36 8.55
N PHE A 78 3.40 22.94 8.92
CA PHE A 78 3.81 22.68 10.30
C PHE A 78 5.07 23.47 10.63
N THR A 79 5.20 23.91 11.86
CA THR A 79 6.46 24.47 12.36
C THR A 79 7.23 23.35 13.04
N SER A 80 8.30 22.88 12.40
CA SER A 80 9.20 21.89 12.97
C SER A 80 10.15 22.58 13.95
N ARG A 81 10.17 22.13 15.21
CA ARG A 81 11.12 22.58 16.25
C ARG A 81 11.96 21.41 16.72
N THR A 82 13.20 21.68 17.08
CA THR A 82 14.03 20.66 17.73
C THR A 82 13.59 20.50 19.19
N ALA A 83 13.44 19.27 19.64
CA ALA A 83 13.07 18.97 21.03
C ALA A 83 14.09 19.45 22.08
N ILE A 84 15.34 19.69 21.63
CA ILE A 84 16.49 20.04 22.50
C ILE A 84 16.48 21.53 22.90
N SER A 85 15.80 22.38 22.13
CA SER A 85 15.75 23.82 22.42
C SER A 85 14.32 24.36 22.26
N PRO A 86 13.57 24.50 23.36
CA PRO A 86 12.20 25.02 23.33
C PRO A 86 12.12 26.49 22.87
N THR A 87 13.26 27.21 22.92
CA THR A 87 13.36 28.61 22.47
C THR A 87 13.85 28.77 21.03
N ALA A 88 14.24 27.67 20.35
CA ALA A 88 14.66 27.74 18.96
C ALA A 88 13.50 28.16 18.06
N GLU A 89 13.77 29.06 17.13
CA GLU A 89 12.85 29.37 16.04
C GLU A 89 12.58 28.10 15.23
N GLY A 90 11.31 27.80 15.01
CA GLY A 90 10.93 26.64 14.23
C GLY A 90 11.08 26.89 12.73
N THR A 91 11.32 25.84 11.97
CA THR A 91 11.35 25.90 10.50
C THR A 91 9.99 25.51 9.95
N PRO A 92 9.32 26.33 9.13
CA PRO A 92 8.09 25.92 8.48
C PRO A 92 8.35 24.80 7.47
N LYS A 93 7.50 23.78 7.50
CA LYS A 93 7.50 22.66 6.56
C LYS A 93 6.09 22.41 6.07
N TYR A 94 5.96 22.08 4.80
CA TYR A 94 4.68 21.75 4.18
C TYR A 94 4.67 20.25 3.86
N PHE A 95 3.71 19.52 4.43
CA PHE A 95 3.50 18.11 4.20
C PHE A 95 2.29 17.92 3.30
N GLU A 96 2.43 17.08 2.29
CA GLU A 96 1.31 16.67 1.44
C GLU A 96 0.59 15.48 2.06
N PHE A 97 -0.71 15.61 2.29
CA PHE A 97 -1.56 14.54 2.80
C PHE A 97 -2.58 14.10 1.77
N LEU A 98 -2.89 12.81 1.78
CA LEU A 98 -4.10 12.29 1.15
C LEU A 98 -5.29 12.61 2.05
N LYS A 99 -6.37 13.10 1.46
CA LYS A 99 -7.64 13.36 2.14
C LYS A 99 -8.63 12.25 1.83
N ASP A 100 -9.23 11.69 2.87
CA ASP A 100 -10.20 10.60 2.81
C ASP A 100 -9.72 9.41 1.93
N PRO A 101 -8.45 8.96 2.10
CA PRO A 101 -7.95 7.82 1.32
C PRO A 101 -8.72 6.57 1.66
N LYS A 102 -9.05 5.79 0.63
CA LYS A 102 -9.71 4.51 0.75
C LYS A 102 -9.21 3.56 -0.32
N PHE A 103 -8.70 2.42 0.11
CA PHE A 103 -8.08 1.41 -0.74
C PHE A 103 -8.71 0.05 -0.54
N LEU A 104 -8.88 -0.69 -1.63
CA LEU A 104 -8.99 -2.15 -1.58
C LEU A 104 -7.59 -2.70 -1.81
N VAL A 105 -7.09 -3.46 -0.84
CA VAL A 105 -5.76 -4.06 -0.90
C VAL A 105 -5.91 -5.57 -0.98
N SER A 106 -5.34 -6.15 -2.03
CA SER A 106 -5.24 -7.59 -2.23
C SER A 106 -3.86 -8.06 -1.81
N ILE A 107 -3.76 -9.08 -0.98
CA ILE A 107 -2.50 -9.64 -0.48
C ILE A 107 -2.47 -11.13 -0.76
N ALA A 108 -1.38 -11.61 -1.34
CA ALA A 108 -1.14 -13.02 -1.62
C ALA A 108 0.13 -13.51 -0.93
N LEU A 109 0.08 -14.71 -0.38
CA LEU A 109 1.23 -15.38 0.21
C LEU A 109 2.02 -16.11 -0.89
N ASN A 110 3.18 -15.57 -1.24
CA ASN A 110 4.08 -16.12 -2.25
C ASN A 110 5.05 -17.16 -1.68
N ASN A 111 5.35 -17.10 -0.38
CA ASN A 111 6.26 -18.05 0.26
C ASN A 111 5.72 -18.47 1.63
N GLU A 112 5.61 -19.76 1.86
CA GLU A 112 5.03 -20.36 3.07
C GLU A 112 5.84 -20.09 4.35
N ARG A 113 7.09 -19.65 4.27
CA ARG A 113 7.88 -19.29 5.46
C ARG A 113 7.25 -18.17 6.29
N SER A 114 6.37 -17.36 5.69
CA SER A 114 5.63 -16.28 6.37
C SER A 114 4.17 -16.62 6.65
N ILE A 115 3.77 -17.90 6.50
CA ILE A 115 2.36 -18.34 6.67
C ILE A 115 1.80 -17.97 8.05
N GLN A 116 2.58 -18.13 9.12
CA GLN A 116 2.12 -17.82 10.47
C GLN A 116 1.77 -16.33 10.63
N ILE A 117 2.64 -15.42 10.17
CA ILE A 117 2.39 -13.98 10.23
C ILE A 117 1.17 -13.62 9.36
N PHE A 118 1.05 -14.28 8.21
CA PHE A 118 -0.06 -14.07 7.29
C PHE A 118 -1.40 -14.48 7.93
N ASP A 119 -1.47 -15.66 8.54
CA ASP A 119 -2.68 -16.18 9.18
C ASP A 119 -3.02 -15.39 10.46
N ASP A 120 -2.04 -15.07 11.29
CA ASP A 120 -2.24 -14.26 12.49
C ASP A 120 -2.79 -12.87 12.14
N PHE A 121 -2.32 -12.28 11.02
CA PHE A 121 -2.83 -11.01 10.55
C PHE A 121 -4.29 -11.11 10.08
N ILE A 122 -4.64 -12.15 9.31
CA ILE A 122 -6.03 -12.43 8.90
C ILE A 122 -6.94 -12.53 10.14
N HIS A 123 -6.60 -13.38 11.09
CA HIS A 123 -7.40 -13.57 12.31
C HIS A 123 -7.55 -12.26 13.11
N SER A 124 -6.47 -11.46 13.20
CA SER A 124 -6.54 -10.18 13.89
C SER A 124 -7.49 -9.20 13.23
N ILE A 125 -7.54 -9.17 11.88
CA ILE A 125 -8.48 -8.30 11.15
C ILE A 125 -9.92 -8.81 11.26
N GLU A 126 -10.15 -10.13 11.16
CA GLU A 126 -11.49 -10.72 11.33
C GLU A 126 -12.05 -10.50 12.73
N ASP A 127 -11.20 -10.59 13.75
CA ASP A 127 -11.55 -10.34 15.15
C ASP A 127 -11.62 -8.84 15.50
N GLU A 128 -11.34 -7.94 14.57
CA GLU A 128 -11.25 -6.48 14.78
C GLU A 128 -10.28 -6.10 15.93
N LYS A 129 -9.17 -6.84 16.06
CA LYS A 129 -8.17 -6.65 17.11
C LYS A 129 -6.86 -6.14 16.53
N THR A 130 -6.28 -5.14 17.21
CA THR A 130 -4.94 -4.64 16.90
C THR A 130 -4.18 -4.39 18.18
N VAL A 131 -2.90 -4.72 18.21
CA VAL A 131 -2.04 -4.44 19.38
C VAL A 131 -1.67 -2.97 19.42
N TYR A 132 -1.20 -2.43 18.29
CA TYR A 132 -0.95 -0.99 18.12
C TYR A 132 -1.95 -0.39 17.15
N PRO A 133 -2.33 0.89 17.30
CA PRO A 133 -3.18 1.58 16.34
C PRO A 133 -2.55 1.56 14.95
N PRO A 134 -3.22 0.96 13.93
CA PRO A 134 -2.71 1.02 12.57
C PRO A 134 -2.78 2.45 12.02
N VAL A 135 -1.82 2.81 11.18
CA VAL A 135 -1.73 4.16 10.59
C VAL A 135 -1.48 4.12 9.09
N LEU A 136 -1.94 5.15 8.39
CA LEU A 136 -1.72 5.37 6.96
C LEU A 136 -0.39 6.11 6.75
N GLY A 137 0.72 5.43 7.05
CA GLY A 137 2.09 5.88 6.83
C GLY A 137 2.63 6.83 7.90
N TRP A 138 1.84 7.75 8.44
CA TRP A 138 2.26 8.66 9.50
C TRP A 138 1.42 8.49 10.76
N HIS A 139 2.04 8.60 11.95
CA HIS A 139 1.42 8.31 13.24
C HIS A 139 0.13 9.11 13.54
N ASN A 140 -0.02 10.31 12.94
CA ASN A 140 -1.23 11.14 13.07
C ASN A 140 -2.32 10.80 12.05
N CYS A 141 -2.16 9.75 11.27
CA CYS A 141 -3.09 9.30 10.26
C CYS A 141 -3.65 7.91 10.61
N PRO A 142 -4.55 7.80 11.61
CA PRO A 142 -5.11 6.50 12.00
C PRO A 142 -5.86 5.85 10.84
N ALA A 143 -5.74 4.54 10.75
CA ALA A 143 -6.37 3.71 9.74
C ALA A 143 -7.50 2.86 10.34
N ASN A 144 -8.59 2.72 9.59
CA ASN A 144 -9.58 1.68 9.78
C ASN A 144 -9.29 0.54 8.82
N LEU A 145 -9.33 -0.68 9.33
CA LEU A 145 -9.15 -1.91 8.57
C LEU A 145 -10.47 -2.67 8.59
N LYS A 146 -10.94 -3.05 7.40
CA LYS A 146 -12.18 -3.84 7.27
C LYS A 146 -11.90 -5.08 6.44
N TRP A 147 -12.24 -6.22 6.98
CA TRP A 147 -12.22 -7.48 6.26
C TRP A 147 -13.10 -7.40 5.01
N GLU A 148 -12.59 -7.89 3.89
CA GLU A 148 -13.36 -7.92 2.65
C GLU A 148 -13.63 -9.35 2.19
N SER A 149 -12.61 -10.16 2.00
CA SER A 149 -12.76 -11.56 1.59
C SER A 149 -11.47 -12.35 1.75
N GLU A 150 -11.58 -13.65 1.96
CA GLU A 150 -10.51 -14.63 1.75
C GLU A 150 -10.71 -15.31 0.40
N GLY A 151 -9.61 -15.75 -0.23
CA GLY A 151 -9.66 -16.43 -1.50
C GLY A 151 -8.32 -17.01 -1.94
N ILE A 152 -8.27 -17.40 -3.20
CA ILE A 152 -7.10 -18.04 -3.80
C ILE A 152 -6.71 -17.26 -5.06
N PHE A 153 -5.44 -16.92 -5.15
CA PHE A 153 -4.84 -16.41 -6.40
C PHE A 153 -4.37 -17.58 -7.26
N SER A 154 -4.70 -17.54 -8.55
CA SER A 154 -4.22 -18.48 -9.57
C SER A 154 -2.70 -18.45 -9.70
N ALA A 155 -2.17 -19.35 -10.52
CA ALA A 155 -0.86 -19.14 -11.10
C ALA A 155 -0.87 -17.88 -11.98
N MET A 156 0.32 -17.32 -12.18
CA MET A 156 0.52 -16.16 -13.05
C MET A 156 0.11 -16.46 -14.49
N GLU A 157 -0.74 -15.64 -15.06
CA GLU A 157 -1.23 -15.73 -16.43
C GLU A 157 -0.79 -14.52 -17.23
N ASN A 158 -0.80 -14.64 -18.56
CA ASN A 158 -0.49 -13.53 -19.47
C ASN A 158 -1.61 -13.38 -20.51
N GLY A 159 -2.08 -12.16 -20.69
CA GLY A 159 -3.16 -11.89 -21.65
C GLY A 159 -3.77 -10.51 -21.48
N ILE A 160 -4.90 -10.30 -22.14
CA ILE A 160 -5.68 -9.07 -22.00
C ILE A 160 -6.63 -9.23 -20.80
N PHE A 161 -6.59 -8.26 -19.90
CA PHE A 161 -7.47 -8.22 -18.74
C PHE A 161 -7.88 -6.79 -18.39
N GLU A 162 -8.97 -6.70 -17.67
CA GLU A 162 -9.49 -5.46 -17.12
C GLU A 162 -9.24 -5.44 -15.61
N THR A 163 -8.76 -4.31 -15.08
CA THR A 163 -8.52 -4.14 -13.66
C THR A 163 -8.80 -2.71 -13.20
N LYS A 164 -9.20 -2.57 -11.95
CA LYS A 164 -9.30 -1.30 -11.23
C LYS A 164 -8.09 -1.04 -10.34
N GLY A 165 -7.23 -2.05 -10.17
CA GLY A 165 -5.97 -1.94 -9.46
C GLY A 165 -4.87 -1.32 -10.31
N PHE A 166 -3.71 -1.12 -9.70
CA PHE A 166 -2.54 -0.70 -10.44
C PHE A 166 -1.99 -1.81 -11.34
N VAL A 167 -1.26 -1.41 -12.36
CA VAL A 167 -0.46 -2.27 -13.24
C VAL A 167 0.96 -1.73 -13.36
N LEU A 168 1.91 -2.55 -13.78
CA LEU A 168 3.32 -2.17 -13.91
C LEU A 168 3.58 -1.44 -15.22
N ALA A 169 4.10 -0.22 -15.14
CA ALA A 169 4.54 0.53 -16.30
C ALA A 169 5.73 -0.18 -16.96
N GLY A 170 5.64 -0.39 -18.28
CA GLY A 170 6.66 -1.08 -19.08
C GLY A 170 6.54 -2.60 -19.12
N GLU A 171 5.78 -3.22 -18.21
CA GLU A 171 5.45 -4.65 -18.23
C GLU A 171 4.02 -4.91 -18.72
N HIS A 172 3.15 -3.89 -18.62
CA HIS A 172 1.77 -3.92 -19.09
C HIS A 172 1.55 -2.86 -20.15
N THR A 173 0.84 -3.23 -21.21
CA THR A 173 0.49 -2.34 -22.32
C THR A 173 -0.98 -1.97 -22.24
N PRO A 174 -1.36 -0.72 -21.95
CA PRO A 174 -2.74 -0.27 -22.02
C PRO A 174 -3.30 -0.47 -23.44
N LYS A 175 -4.53 -1.01 -23.55
CA LYS A 175 -5.18 -1.28 -24.85
C LYS A 175 -6.10 -0.14 -25.25
N ASP A 176 -7.13 0.13 -24.52
CA ASP A 176 -8.07 1.20 -24.82
C ASP A 176 -8.32 2.05 -23.57
N ILE A 177 -7.63 3.18 -23.50
CA ILE A 177 -7.98 4.23 -22.54
C ILE A 177 -9.02 5.12 -23.21
N LEU A 178 -10.19 4.55 -23.48
CA LEU A 178 -11.32 5.28 -24.02
C LEU A 178 -12.06 5.97 -22.88
N GLY A 179 -12.04 7.29 -22.91
CA GLY A 179 -12.96 8.13 -22.16
C GLY A 179 -12.36 8.79 -20.91
N GLY A 180 -12.17 10.03 -21.00
CA GLY A 180 -12.19 11.16 -20.07
C GLY A 180 -11.93 10.95 -18.56
N PHE A 181 -11.26 9.87 -18.12
CA PHE A 181 -10.87 9.67 -16.72
C PHE A 181 -9.36 9.84 -16.53
N ARG A 182 -8.98 10.14 -15.31
CA ARG A 182 -7.59 10.34 -14.94
C ARG A 182 -6.87 9.00 -14.74
N VAL A 183 -5.69 8.90 -15.30
CA VAL A 183 -4.73 7.81 -15.03
C VAL A 183 -3.60 8.39 -14.19
N GLY A 184 -3.34 7.78 -13.04
CA GLY A 184 -2.23 8.14 -12.17
C GLY A 184 -0.99 7.32 -12.49
N PHE A 185 0.16 7.88 -12.11
CA PHE A 185 1.47 7.24 -12.22
C PHE A 185 2.24 7.46 -10.92
N ASP A 186 2.84 6.41 -10.38
CA ASP A 186 3.69 6.53 -9.19
C ASP A 186 4.87 5.55 -9.25
N ARG A 187 5.92 5.87 -8.49
CA ARG A 187 7.10 5.02 -8.30
C ARG A 187 7.06 4.45 -6.89
N MET A 188 6.56 3.23 -6.75
CA MET A 188 6.25 2.60 -5.47
C MET A 188 7.47 1.87 -4.90
N PRO A 189 7.87 2.12 -3.64
CA PRO A 189 8.85 1.30 -2.95
C PRO A 189 8.28 -0.07 -2.63
N THR A 190 9.01 -1.13 -2.97
CA THR A 190 8.56 -2.51 -2.83
C THR A 190 9.42 -3.36 -1.91
N TYR A 191 10.60 -2.86 -1.54
CA TYR A 191 11.54 -3.59 -0.70
C TYR A 191 12.33 -2.63 0.19
N GLN A 192 12.50 -2.99 1.44
CA GLN A 192 13.33 -2.30 2.42
C GLN A 192 14.13 -3.33 3.21
N THR A 193 15.40 -3.03 3.47
CA THR A 193 16.23 -3.80 4.41
C THR A 193 15.96 -3.41 5.86
N ASP A 194 16.70 -3.99 6.77
CA ASP A 194 16.67 -3.70 8.21
C ASP A 194 17.09 -2.27 8.57
N ASP A 195 17.78 -1.57 7.67
CA ASP A 195 18.14 -0.16 7.86
C ASP A 195 17.04 0.78 7.36
N PHE A 196 16.09 1.09 8.23
CA PHE A 196 15.00 2.02 7.94
C PHE A 196 15.41 3.49 7.77
N TRP A 197 16.68 3.83 7.97
CA TRP A 197 17.21 5.16 7.75
C TRP A 197 17.64 5.38 6.29
N ASN A 198 17.90 4.31 5.57
CA ASN A 198 18.22 4.34 4.17
C ASN A 198 16.97 4.40 3.28
N LEU A 199 17.19 4.77 2.02
CA LEU A 199 16.13 4.72 1.02
C LEU A 199 15.74 3.27 0.72
N PRO A 200 14.47 3.00 0.36
CA PRO A 200 14.06 1.70 -0.14
C PRO A 200 14.94 1.24 -1.30
N GLU A 201 15.27 -0.05 -1.35
CA GLU A 201 16.24 -0.56 -2.34
C GLU A 201 15.61 -0.91 -3.67
N LYS A 202 14.34 -1.32 -3.67
CA LYS A 202 13.62 -1.70 -4.89
C LYS A 202 12.36 -0.87 -5.05
N TYR A 203 12.08 -0.53 -6.30
CA TYR A 203 10.90 0.24 -6.70
C TYR A 203 10.25 -0.39 -7.93
N LYS A 204 8.94 -0.21 -8.04
CA LYS A 204 8.18 -0.50 -9.25
C LYS A 204 7.43 0.75 -9.71
N ASN A 205 7.47 1.03 -11.00
CA ASN A 205 6.66 2.07 -11.61
C ASN A 205 5.27 1.50 -11.87
N VAL A 206 4.23 2.16 -11.35
CA VAL A 206 2.85 1.71 -11.49
C VAL A 206 2.01 2.75 -12.20
N ILE A 207 1.01 2.25 -12.93
CA ILE A 207 -0.06 3.03 -13.56
C ILE A 207 -1.36 2.54 -12.93
N TYR A 208 -2.27 3.44 -12.60
CA TYR A 208 -3.56 3.08 -11.99
C TYR A 208 -4.67 4.01 -12.47
N PRO A 209 -5.89 3.49 -12.69
CA PRO A 209 -7.05 4.31 -13.01
C PRO A 209 -7.53 5.07 -11.76
N ASP A 210 -8.09 6.26 -11.97
CA ASP A 210 -8.82 6.93 -10.90
C ASP A 210 -10.17 6.24 -10.64
N CYS A 211 -10.60 6.22 -9.39
CA CYS A 211 -11.88 5.65 -9.00
C CYS A 211 -13.06 6.43 -9.62
N PRO A 212 -14.11 5.76 -10.13
CA PRO A 212 -14.39 4.30 -10.07
C PRO A 212 -13.96 3.50 -11.32
N HIS A 213 -13.11 4.04 -12.16
CA HIS A 213 -12.80 3.51 -13.49
C HIS A 213 -11.91 2.26 -13.45
N SER A 214 -11.91 1.53 -14.55
CA SER A 214 -11.02 0.41 -14.85
C SER A 214 -10.18 0.72 -16.08
N ILE A 215 -9.09 -0.01 -16.24
CA ILE A 215 -8.25 0.00 -17.44
C ILE A 215 -8.16 -1.40 -18.03
N GLN A 216 -8.18 -1.48 -19.35
CA GLN A 216 -7.88 -2.72 -20.06
C GLN A 216 -6.40 -2.70 -20.46
N VAL A 217 -5.70 -3.76 -20.12
CA VAL A 217 -4.26 -3.89 -20.36
C VAL A 217 -3.93 -5.30 -20.87
N GLU A 218 -2.83 -5.41 -21.60
CA GLU A 218 -2.19 -6.68 -21.91
C GLU A 218 -0.93 -6.82 -21.07
N GLY A 219 -0.80 -7.96 -20.42
CA GLY A 219 0.34 -8.26 -19.55
C GLY A 219 0.04 -9.40 -18.59
N VAL A 220 0.85 -9.47 -17.55
CA VAL A 220 0.80 -10.55 -16.55
C VAL A 220 -0.20 -10.21 -15.43
N PHE A 221 -1.05 -11.17 -15.08
CA PHE A 221 -2.02 -11.02 -14.01
C PHE A 221 -2.17 -12.31 -13.19
N TYR A 222 -2.83 -12.17 -12.04
CA TYR A 222 -3.31 -13.25 -11.20
C TYR A 222 -4.83 -13.17 -11.12
N GLU A 223 -5.50 -14.29 -11.21
CA GLU A 223 -6.94 -14.36 -10.99
C GLU A 223 -7.22 -14.65 -9.52
N TYR A 224 -7.93 -13.75 -8.86
CA TYR A 224 -8.38 -13.91 -7.47
C TYR A 224 -9.78 -14.47 -7.45
N GLN A 225 -9.95 -15.64 -6.84
CA GLN A 225 -11.23 -16.32 -6.67
C GLN A 225 -11.63 -16.28 -5.20
N SER A 226 -12.78 -15.69 -4.91
CA SER A 226 -13.37 -15.60 -3.57
C SER A 226 -14.88 -15.89 -3.62
N SER A 227 -15.52 -15.88 -2.45
CA SER A 227 -16.98 -15.98 -2.35
C SER A 227 -17.73 -14.82 -3.02
N LYS A 228 -17.06 -13.70 -3.32
CA LYS A 228 -17.62 -12.50 -3.97
C LYS A 228 -17.51 -12.55 -5.49
N GLY A 229 -16.77 -13.50 -6.03
CA GLY A 229 -16.55 -13.67 -7.47
C GLY A 229 -15.08 -13.77 -7.83
N THR A 230 -14.81 -13.50 -9.11
CA THR A 230 -13.47 -13.59 -9.69
C THR A 230 -13.02 -12.22 -10.17
N GLU A 231 -11.81 -11.85 -9.82
CA GLU A 231 -11.17 -10.58 -10.20
C GLU A 231 -9.76 -10.81 -10.73
N LYS A 232 -9.26 -9.90 -11.56
CA LYS A 232 -7.90 -9.97 -12.11
C LYS A 232 -7.03 -8.85 -11.53
N TRP A 233 -5.86 -9.23 -11.04
CA TRP A 233 -4.95 -8.35 -10.33
C TRP A 233 -3.54 -8.41 -10.87
N CYS A 234 -2.89 -7.25 -10.97
CA CYS A 234 -1.44 -7.16 -10.99
C CYS A 234 -0.96 -7.16 -9.52
N LEU A 235 -0.03 -8.03 -9.18
CA LEU A 235 0.58 -8.13 -7.85
C LEU A 235 2.09 -7.88 -7.94
N ILE A 236 2.66 -7.19 -6.94
CA ILE A 236 4.10 -6.89 -6.85
C ILE A 236 4.67 -7.22 -5.49
#